data_209b5ec4d852d878e94d1acb1dd60480
#
_entry.id   209b5ec4d852d878e94d1acb1dd60480
#
_cell.length_a   1.000
_cell.length_b   1.000
_cell.length_c   1.000
_cell.angle_alpha   90.00
_cell.angle_beta   90.00
_cell.angle_gamma   90.00
#
_symmetry.space_group_name_H-M   'P 1'
#
loop_
_entity.id
_entity.type
_entity.pdbx_description
1 polymer ?
#
loop_
_entity_poly.entity_id
_entity_poly.type
_entity_poly.pdbx_seq_one_letter_code
_entity_poly.pdbx_strand_id
1 'polypeptide(L)'
;KYITDQILVMYLGNMMEYGDTDEIFDNPLHPYTKALFSAVPVPNPDAKMERIILSGDIPSPANPPKGCKFHTRCKECMSVCKMLEPKYIEHTKNHFVACHLYNEEVMNNLAKYDEELKREEHEAAVKKALEEEMLKDKNWFQKWMIKRKK
;
A
#
# COMPACT_ATOMS: atom_id res chain seq x y z
N LYS A 1 -0.97 25.55 9.84
CA LYS A 1 0.04 25.62 10.90
C LYS A 1 -0.39 26.46 12.12
N TYR A 2 -1.34 27.37 12.02
CA TYR A 2 -1.75 28.26 13.12
C TYR A 2 -3.11 27.93 13.76
N ILE A 3 -3.79 26.85 13.31
CA ILE A 3 -5.17 26.56 13.70
C ILE A 3 -5.29 25.27 14.51
N THR A 4 -4.31 24.37 14.41
CA THR A 4 -4.34 23.05 15.06
C THR A 4 -3.07 22.77 15.83
N ASP A 5 -3.21 22.11 16.97
CA ASP A 5 -2.08 21.65 17.79
C ASP A 5 -1.57 20.29 17.28
N GLN A 6 -2.46 19.47 16.71
CA GLN A 6 -2.14 18.13 16.24
C GLN A 6 -2.75 17.85 14.86
N ILE A 7 -2.09 17.01 14.08
CA ILE A 7 -2.51 16.58 12.75
C ILE A 7 -2.66 15.07 12.71
N LEU A 8 -3.77 14.62 12.12
CA LEU A 8 -4.02 13.24 11.76
C LEU A 8 -4.08 13.12 10.24
N VAL A 9 -3.15 12.39 9.65
CA VAL A 9 -3.14 12.07 8.21
C VAL A 9 -3.80 10.72 7.98
N MET A 10 -4.83 10.71 7.14
CA MET A 10 -5.63 9.51 6.85
C MET A 10 -5.59 9.14 5.37
N TYR A 11 -5.62 7.84 5.08
CA TYR A 11 -5.77 7.32 3.73
C TYR A 11 -6.76 6.14 3.71
N LEU A 12 -7.79 6.20 2.87
CA LEU A 12 -8.87 5.20 2.79
C LEU A 12 -9.45 4.80 4.17
N GLY A 13 -9.69 5.80 5.04
CA GLY A 13 -10.24 5.57 6.37
C GLY A 13 -9.27 5.07 7.42
N ASN A 14 -8.00 4.84 7.07
CA ASN A 14 -6.96 4.41 8.01
C ASN A 14 -6.02 5.54 8.35
N MET A 15 -5.60 5.61 9.62
CA MET A 15 -4.58 6.54 10.08
C MET A 15 -3.22 6.12 9.52
N MET A 16 -2.52 7.05 8.88
CA MET A 16 -1.17 6.84 8.35
C MET A 16 -0.12 7.46 9.26
N GLU A 17 -0.40 8.66 9.76
CA GLU A 17 0.51 9.40 10.62
C GLU A 17 -0.28 10.34 11.52
N TYR A 18 0.18 10.53 12.76
CA TYR A 18 -0.42 11.40 13.76
C TYR A 18 0.65 11.98 14.66
N GLY A 19 0.55 13.28 14.97
CA GLY A 19 1.46 13.93 15.89
C GLY A 19 1.22 15.43 16.01
N ASP A 20 2.12 16.08 16.72
CA ASP A 20 2.10 17.53 16.89
C ASP A 20 2.32 18.22 15.54
N THR A 21 1.61 19.31 15.30
CA THR A 21 1.58 19.99 14.00
C THR A 21 2.97 20.37 13.50
N ASP A 22 3.82 20.93 14.32
CA ASP A 22 5.16 21.34 13.95
C ASP A 22 6.03 20.13 13.59
N GLU A 23 5.94 19.04 14.38
CA GLU A 23 6.69 17.80 14.12
C GLU A 23 6.28 17.14 12.79
N ILE A 24 4.98 17.03 12.53
CA ILE A 24 4.47 16.44 11.29
C ILE A 24 4.89 17.26 10.05
N PHE A 25 4.94 18.60 10.16
CA PHE A 25 5.39 19.45 9.06
C PHE A 25 6.90 19.42 8.82
N ASP A 26 7.67 19.42 9.90
CA ASP A 26 9.13 19.53 9.81
C ASP A 26 9.77 18.14 9.55
N ASN A 27 9.18 17.07 10.09
CA ASN A 27 9.69 15.69 10.03
C ASN A 27 8.60 14.68 9.60
N PRO A 28 7.96 14.82 8.43
CA PRO A 28 6.97 13.84 7.98
C PRO A 28 7.62 12.47 7.78
N LEU A 29 7.03 11.42 8.36
CA LEU A 29 7.57 10.06 8.32
C LEU A 29 6.94 9.24 7.19
N HIS A 30 5.60 9.17 7.14
CA HIS A 30 4.91 8.33 6.19
C HIS A 30 5.10 8.83 4.75
N PRO A 31 5.39 7.97 3.75
CA PRO A 31 5.56 8.38 2.35
C PRO A 31 4.36 9.14 1.77
N TYR A 32 3.15 8.85 2.24
CA TYR A 32 1.95 9.59 1.85
C TYR A 32 1.95 11.02 2.39
N THR A 33 2.32 11.22 3.66
CA THR A 33 2.44 12.56 4.29
C THR A 33 3.48 13.39 3.58
N LYS A 34 4.65 12.79 3.27
CA LYS A 34 5.71 13.44 2.48
C LYS A 34 5.20 13.92 1.12
N ALA A 35 4.43 13.08 0.43
CA ALA A 35 3.86 13.42 -0.86
C ALA A 35 2.82 14.56 -0.75
N LEU A 36 1.96 14.55 0.28
CA LEU A 36 1.00 15.62 0.52
C LEU A 36 1.69 16.96 0.76
N PHE A 37 2.70 16.98 1.63
CA PHE A 37 3.40 18.23 1.98
C PHE A 37 4.30 18.72 0.85
N SER A 38 4.85 17.84 0.01
CA SER A 38 5.58 18.24 -1.19
C SER A 38 4.73 19.02 -2.19
N ALA A 39 3.41 18.93 -2.09
CA ALA A 39 2.46 19.64 -2.95
C ALA A 39 1.98 20.98 -2.35
N VAL A 40 2.32 21.28 -1.09
CA VAL A 40 1.95 22.54 -0.43
C VAL A 40 2.81 23.67 -1.00
N PRO A 41 2.22 24.74 -1.57
CA PRO A 41 2.98 25.86 -2.10
C PRO A 41 3.81 26.56 -1.01
N VAL A 42 5.08 26.73 -1.27
CA VAL A 42 5.95 27.55 -0.41
C VAL A 42 5.82 29.03 -0.85
N PRO A 43 5.64 29.97 0.07
CA PRO A 43 5.46 31.39 -0.28
C PRO A 43 6.76 32.07 -0.74
N ASN A 44 7.73 31.33 -1.22
CA ASN A 44 8.97 31.82 -1.81
C ASN A 44 8.98 31.52 -3.32
N PRO A 45 8.94 32.54 -4.21
CA PRO A 45 8.91 32.33 -5.67
C PRO A 45 10.20 31.73 -6.23
N ASP A 46 11.32 31.84 -5.51
CA ASP A 46 12.62 31.29 -5.93
C ASP A 46 12.86 29.85 -5.44
N ALA A 47 11.96 29.31 -4.61
CA ALA A 47 12.08 27.93 -4.10
C ALA A 47 11.76 26.94 -5.21
N LYS A 48 12.72 26.08 -5.55
CA LYS A 48 12.48 24.92 -6.42
C LYS A 48 11.66 23.88 -5.64
N MET A 49 10.38 23.73 -6.00
CA MET A 49 9.53 22.72 -5.42
C MET A 49 9.77 21.36 -6.11
N GLU A 50 10.31 20.42 -5.36
CA GLU A 50 10.40 19.01 -5.79
C GLU A 50 9.13 18.27 -5.37
N ARG A 51 8.10 18.34 -6.21
CA ARG A 51 6.83 17.69 -5.96
C ARG A 51 6.92 16.17 -6.12
N ILE A 52 6.54 15.43 -5.10
CA ILE A 52 6.41 13.97 -5.16
C ILE A 52 5.10 13.60 -5.86
N ILE A 53 5.21 13.14 -7.11
CA ILE A 53 4.05 12.68 -7.88
C ILE A 53 3.73 11.24 -7.48
N LEU A 54 2.51 11.04 -6.97
CA LEU A 54 1.97 9.72 -6.67
C LEU A 54 1.43 9.10 -7.96
N SER A 55 1.95 7.93 -8.33
CA SER A 55 1.49 7.16 -9.48
C SER A 55 0.29 6.27 -9.13
N GLY A 56 -0.49 5.88 -10.14
CA GLY A 56 -1.64 4.99 -10.01
C GLY A 56 -2.91 5.67 -9.49
N ASP A 57 -4.03 4.96 -9.68
CA ASP A 57 -5.34 5.40 -9.24
C ASP A 57 -5.55 5.19 -7.74
N ILE A 58 -6.50 5.93 -7.17
CA ILE A 58 -6.91 5.75 -5.78
C ILE A 58 -7.79 4.49 -5.72
N PRO A 59 -7.41 3.46 -4.94
CA PRO A 59 -8.24 2.28 -4.78
C PRO A 59 -9.62 2.60 -4.19
N SER A 60 -10.62 1.79 -4.53
CA SER A 60 -11.97 1.96 -3.99
C SER A 60 -11.98 1.75 -2.47
N PRO A 61 -12.57 2.67 -1.69
CA PRO A 61 -12.76 2.47 -0.25
C PRO A 61 -13.66 1.28 0.10
N ALA A 62 -14.54 0.86 -0.83
CA ALA A 62 -15.41 -0.31 -0.64
C ALA A 62 -14.66 -1.64 -0.78
N ASN A 63 -13.52 -1.64 -1.49
CA ASN A 63 -12.66 -2.81 -1.64
C ASN A 63 -11.19 -2.37 -1.50
N PRO A 64 -10.76 -2.04 -0.29
CA PRO A 64 -9.40 -1.57 -0.06
C PRO A 64 -8.38 -2.70 -0.29
N PRO A 65 -7.16 -2.37 -0.73
CA PRO A 65 -6.12 -3.37 -0.92
C PRO A 65 -5.75 -4.04 0.40
N LYS A 66 -5.27 -5.30 0.32
CA LYS A 66 -4.70 -6.02 1.47
C LYS A 66 -3.44 -5.31 1.98
N GLY A 67 -3.06 -5.59 3.20
CA GLY A 67 -1.88 -5.00 3.83
C GLY A 67 -1.97 -3.49 4.01
N CYS A 68 -0.87 -2.79 3.84
CA CYS A 68 -0.83 -1.33 3.88
C CYS A 68 -1.73 -0.74 2.79
N LYS A 69 -2.73 0.05 3.16
CA LYS A 69 -3.71 0.60 2.20
C LYS A 69 -3.08 1.53 1.15
N PHE A 70 -1.93 2.11 1.45
CA PHE A 70 -1.20 2.99 0.55
C PHE A 70 -0.18 2.26 -0.36
N HIS A 71 0.05 0.95 -0.18
CA HIS A 71 1.13 0.23 -0.85
C HIS A 71 1.10 0.33 -2.39
N THR A 72 -0.09 0.38 -3.00
CA THR A 72 -0.26 0.46 -4.47
C THR A 72 0.28 1.75 -5.08
N ARG A 73 0.45 2.80 -4.27
CA ARG A 73 0.92 4.14 -4.68
C ARG A 73 2.21 4.55 -3.98
N CYS A 74 2.75 3.68 -3.12
CA CYS A 74 3.94 3.93 -2.34
C CYS A 74 5.20 3.66 -3.17
N LYS A 75 6.11 4.64 -3.27
CA LYS A 75 7.41 4.45 -3.92
C LYS A 75 8.35 3.57 -3.11
N GLU A 76 8.17 3.54 -1.80
CA GLU A 76 8.94 2.73 -0.83
C GLU A 76 8.22 1.40 -0.50
N CYS A 77 7.41 0.87 -1.44
CA CYS A 77 6.64 -0.34 -1.20
C CYS A 77 7.55 -1.56 -1.08
N MET A 78 7.40 -2.30 0.01
CA MET A 78 8.07 -3.57 0.29
C MET A 78 7.08 -4.74 0.18
N SER A 79 7.58 -5.98 0.08
CA SER A 79 6.74 -7.19 0.02
C SER A 79 5.78 -7.30 1.20
N VAL A 80 6.26 -7.02 2.42
CA VAL A 80 5.44 -7.00 3.64
C VAL A 80 4.27 -6.01 3.55
N CYS A 81 4.42 -4.90 2.82
CA CYS A 81 3.34 -3.91 2.66
C CYS A 81 2.14 -4.45 1.89
N LYS A 82 2.34 -5.46 1.02
CA LYS A 82 1.26 -6.14 0.29
C LYS A 82 0.52 -7.16 1.14
N MET A 83 1.19 -7.71 2.17
CA MET A 83 0.74 -8.84 2.97
C MET A 83 0.11 -8.41 4.30
N LEU A 84 0.80 -7.54 5.04
CA LEU A 84 0.47 -7.16 6.41
C LEU A 84 0.08 -5.68 6.54
N GLU A 85 -0.89 -5.41 7.39
CA GLU A 85 -1.20 -4.04 7.80
C GLU A 85 -0.13 -3.53 8.77
N PRO A 86 0.40 -2.32 8.55
CA PRO A 86 1.38 -1.74 9.46
C PRO A 86 0.73 -1.41 10.80
N LYS A 87 1.43 -1.74 11.89
CA LYS A 87 1.05 -1.32 13.24
C LYS A 87 1.40 0.15 13.44
N TYR A 88 0.65 0.82 14.32
CA TYR A 88 1.00 2.15 14.79
C TYR A 88 2.21 2.06 15.72
N ILE A 89 3.23 2.82 15.42
CA ILE A 89 4.47 2.88 16.19
C ILE A 89 4.69 4.33 16.57
N GLU A 90 4.94 4.58 17.85
CA GLU A 90 5.46 5.86 18.31
C GLU A 90 6.95 5.92 17.96
N HIS A 91 7.28 6.72 16.95
CA HIS A 91 8.65 6.86 16.44
C HIS A 91 9.44 7.86 17.27
N THR A 92 8.84 9.02 17.55
CA THR A 92 9.33 10.02 18.51
C THR A 92 8.19 10.39 19.43
N LYS A 93 8.49 11.10 20.52
CA LYS A 93 7.48 11.49 21.51
C LYS A 93 6.28 12.17 20.85
N ASN A 94 5.08 11.61 21.04
CA ASN A 94 3.81 12.08 20.48
C ASN A 94 3.75 12.04 18.92
N HIS A 95 4.64 11.31 18.25
CA HIS A 95 4.63 11.17 16.79
C HIS A 95 4.48 9.69 16.41
N PHE A 96 3.31 9.34 15.89
CA PHE A 96 2.91 7.98 15.56
C PHE A 96 2.82 7.80 14.05
N VAL A 97 3.33 6.68 13.56
CA VAL A 97 3.30 6.32 12.14
C VAL A 97 2.89 4.88 11.94
N ALA A 98 2.03 4.63 10.94
CA ALA A 98 1.63 3.30 10.51
C ALA A 98 2.41 2.93 9.23
N CYS A 99 3.69 2.62 9.37
CA CYS A 99 4.56 2.28 8.24
C CYS A 99 5.59 1.23 8.62
N HIS A 100 5.75 0.22 7.76
CA HIS A 100 6.73 -0.86 7.99
C HIS A 100 8.18 -0.38 7.96
N LEU A 101 8.48 0.75 7.29
CA LEU A 101 9.83 1.34 7.26
C LEU A 101 10.38 1.67 8.66
N TYR A 102 9.50 1.92 9.62
CA TYR A 102 9.87 2.30 10.99
C TYR A 102 9.70 1.15 11.99
N ASN A 103 9.35 -0.06 11.52
CA ASN A 103 9.24 -1.24 12.36
C ASN A 103 10.52 -2.08 12.27
N GLU A 104 11.36 -2.01 13.29
CA GLU A 104 12.64 -2.73 13.34
C GLU A 104 12.48 -4.25 13.22
N GLU A 105 11.44 -4.84 13.84
CA GLU A 105 11.16 -6.27 13.75
C GLU A 105 10.87 -6.69 12.30
N VAL A 106 10.08 -5.89 11.58
CA VAL A 106 9.77 -6.13 10.18
C VAL A 106 11.02 -5.94 9.32
N MET A 107 11.77 -4.87 9.54
CA MET A 107 12.98 -4.57 8.75
C MET A 107 14.04 -5.67 8.90
N ASN A 108 14.20 -6.25 10.09
CA ASN A 108 15.12 -7.35 10.34
C ASN A 108 14.68 -8.68 9.69
N ASN A 109 13.40 -8.81 9.31
CA ASN A 109 12.82 -10.02 8.73
C ASN A 109 12.36 -9.86 7.27
N LEU A 110 12.81 -8.84 6.55
CA LEU A 110 12.35 -8.55 5.18
C LEU A 110 12.54 -9.73 4.22
N ALA A 111 13.68 -10.41 4.27
CA ALA A 111 13.97 -11.56 3.41
C ALA A 111 12.91 -12.68 3.54
N LYS A 112 12.41 -12.91 4.76
CA LYS A 112 11.34 -13.88 5.01
C LYS A 112 10.03 -13.49 4.32
N TYR A 113 9.66 -12.20 4.38
CA TYR A 113 8.46 -11.70 3.71
C TYR A 113 8.58 -11.73 2.19
N ASP A 114 9.78 -11.50 1.66
CA ASP A 114 10.05 -11.61 0.21
C ASP A 114 9.87 -13.05 -0.30
N GLU A 115 10.34 -14.04 0.46
CA GLU A 115 10.16 -15.46 0.13
C GLU A 115 8.68 -15.90 0.26
N GLU A 116 8.01 -15.43 1.30
CA GLU A 116 6.61 -15.74 1.55
C GLU A 116 5.70 -15.19 0.46
N LEU A 117 5.91 -13.93 0.04
CA LEU A 117 5.17 -13.32 -1.06
C LEU A 117 5.38 -14.07 -2.38
N LYS A 118 6.62 -14.43 -2.72
CA LYS A 118 6.92 -15.23 -3.93
C LYS A 118 6.19 -16.56 -3.92
N ARG A 119 6.09 -17.22 -2.77
CA ARG A 119 5.38 -18.47 -2.62
C ARG A 119 3.87 -18.30 -2.83
N GLU A 120 3.26 -17.28 -2.21
CA GLU A 120 1.84 -16.97 -2.39
C GLU A 120 1.51 -16.62 -3.86
N GLU A 121 2.34 -15.81 -4.51
CA GLU A 121 2.17 -15.46 -5.93
C GLU A 121 2.28 -16.71 -6.84
N HIS A 122 3.21 -17.63 -6.53
CA HIS A 122 3.36 -18.89 -7.25
C HIS A 122 2.15 -19.81 -7.06
N GLU A 123 1.68 -20.00 -5.83
CA GLU A 123 0.51 -20.82 -5.54
C GLU A 123 -0.77 -20.25 -6.20
N ALA A 124 -0.92 -18.93 -6.19
CA ALA A 124 -2.04 -18.27 -6.87
C ALA A 124 -1.99 -18.45 -8.39
N ALA A 125 -0.79 -18.39 -8.99
CA ALA A 125 -0.60 -18.61 -10.41
C ALA A 125 -0.90 -20.06 -10.83
N VAL A 126 -0.44 -21.04 -10.04
CA VAL A 126 -0.73 -22.48 -10.26
C VAL A 126 -2.22 -22.74 -10.15
N LYS A 127 -2.89 -22.22 -9.12
CA LYS A 127 -4.33 -22.37 -8.94
C LYS A 127 -5.11 -21.80 -10.13
N LYS A 128 -4.74 -20.61 -10.59
CA LYS A 128 -5.38 -19.97 -11.75
C LYS A 128 -5.19 -20.80 -13.02
N ALA A 129 -3.98 -21.34 -13.27
CA ALA A 129 -3.70 -22.19 -14.41
C ALA A 129 -4.55 -23.49 -14.40
N LEU A 130 -4.69 -24.11 -13.22
CA LEU A 130 -5.55 -25.29 -13.04
C LEU A 130 -7.04 -24.99 -13.30
N GLU A 131 -7.53 -23.85 -12.82
CA GLU A 131 -8.91 -23.43 -13.06
C GLU A 131 -9.18 -23.18 -14.57
N GLU A 132 -8.22 -22.57 -15.27
CA GLU A 132 -8.31 -22.34 -16.73
C GLU A 132 -8.30 -23.66 -17.51
N GLU A 133 -7.49 -24.64 -17.10
CA GLU A 133 -7.42 -25.98 -17.73
C GLU A 133 -8.74 -26.74 -17.51
N MET A 134 -9.27 -26.77 -16.31
CA MET A 134 -10.56 -27.37 -16.00
C MET A 134 -11.72 -26.73 -16.81
N LEU A 135 -11.66 -25.43 -17.05
CA LEU A 135 -12.67 -24.73 -17.86
C LEU A 135 -12.61 -25.15 -19.34
N LYS A 136 -11.38 -25.38 -19.87
CA LYS A 136 -11.17 -25.89 -21.25
C LYS A 136 -11.74 -27.30 -21.40
N ASP A 137 -11.52 -28.19 -20.43
CA ASP A 137 -12.05 -29.55 -20.43
C ASP A 137 -13.59 -29.58 -20.37
N LYS A 138 -14.20 -28.77 -19.51
CA LYS A 138 -15.68 -28.63 -19.47
C LYS A 138 -16.25 -28.14 -20.79
N ASN A 139 -15.63 -27.15 -21.43
CA ASN A 139 -16.04 -26.62 -22.72
C ASN A 139 -15.87 -27.66 -23.83
N TRP A 140 -14.81 -28.46 -23.82
CA TRP A 140 -14.60 -29.57 -24.74
C TRP A 140 -15.69 -30.65 -24.60
N PHE A 141 -15.99 -31.05 -23.37
CA PHE A 141 -17.02 -32.04 -23.08
C PHE A 141 -18.42 -31.58 -23.49
N GLN A 142 -18.77 -30.32 -23.26
CA GLN A 142 -20.04 -29.77 -23.74
C GLN A 142 -20.14 -29.76 -25.29
N LYS A 143 -19.08 -29.35 -25.97
CA LYS A 143 -19.04 -29.39 -27.47
C LYS A 143 -19.13 -30.80 -28.03
N TRP A 144 -18.51 -31.77 -27.36
CA TRP A 144 -18.59 -33.18 -27.75
C TRP A 144 -19.99 -33.75 -27.55
N MET A 145 -20.65 -33.44 -26.42
CA MET A 145 -22.04 -33.85 -26.16
C MET A 145 -23.04 -33.30 -27.21
N ILE A 146 -22.86 -32.06 -27.63
CA ILE A 146 -23.72 -31.42 -28.66
C ILE A 146 -23.55 -32.11 -30.01
N LYS A 147 -22.32 -32.51 -30.38
CA LYS A 147 -22.04 -33.23 -31.64
C LYS A 147 -22.66 -34.65 -31.69
N ARG A 148 -22.86 -35.29 -30.54
CA ARG A 148 -23.46 -36.65 -30.49
C ARG A 148 -24.99 -36.67 -30.53
N LYS A 149 -25.62 -35.51 -30.37
CA LYS A 149 -27.11 -35.38 -30.46
C LYS A 149 -27.62 -34.99 -31.83
N LYS A 150 -26.73 -34.78 -32.80
CA LYS A 150 -27.03 -34.62 -34.23
C LYS A 150 -26.72 -35.93 -35.00
#